data_7dc7ca63f70e52a5b6dd111876727317
#
_entry.id   7dc7ca63f70e52a5b6dd111876727317
#
_cell.length_a   1.000
_cell.length_b   1.000
_cell.length_c   1.000
_cell.angle_alpha   90.00
_cell.angle_beta   90.00
_cell.angle_gamma   90.00
#
_symmetry.space_group_name_H-M   'P 1'
#
loop_
_entity.id
_entity.type
_entity.pdbx_description
1 polymer ?
#
loop_
_entity_poly.entity_id
_entity_poly.type
_entity_poly.pdbx_seq_one_letter_code
_entity_poly.pdbx_strand_id
1 'polypeptide(L)'
;LTRDIAIRFNNMYGETFVVPEAYIPKIGARIMSLQEPESKMSKSDPNPNGYIRILDEPDEIVRKLKRAVTDSEGEITGNPERAGVYNLLSIYATCTNCSIDDAVVRFAGKGYGDLKSGVAEAIVETLKPIRTEYARLLADKAYLTETMKLGAERAQATARKTVRKVYHKMGFDSFQA
;
A
#
# COMPACT_ATOMS: atom_id res chain seq x y z
N LEU A 1 -17.75 0.95 0.17
CA LEU A 1 -18.45 0.16 1.20
C LEU A 1 -18.65 0.96 2.50
N THR A 2 -17.58 1.41 3.21
CA THR A 2 -17.73 2.17 4.48
C THR A 2 -18.55 3.44 4.31
N ARG A 3 -18.32 4.19 3.23
CA ARG A 3 -19.07 5.39 2.86
C ARG A 3 -20.55 5.08 2.64
N ASP A 4 -20.86 4.03 1.89
CA ASP A 4 -22.23 3.65 1.56
C ASP A 4 -23.01 3.20 2.80
N ILE A 5 -22.32 2.48 3.71
CA ILE A 5 -22.91 2.08 5.00
C ILE A 5 -23.22 3.30 5.86
N ALA A 6 -22.28 4.27 5.95
CA ALA A 6 -22.47 5.50 6.71
C ALA A 6 -23.66 6.33 6.17
N ILE A 7 -23.74 6.52 4.85
CA ILE A 7 -24.84 7.23 4.18
C ILE A 7 -26.16 6.52 4.44
N ARG A 8 -26.23 5.19 4.23
CA ARG A 8 -27.45 4.41 4.42
C ARG A 8 -27.94 4.47 5.86
N PHE A 9 -27.03 4.33 6.83
CA PHE A 9 -27.40 4.42 8.24
C PHE A 9 -27.93 5.82 8.60
N ASN A 10 -27.23 6.87 8.16
CA ASN A 10 -27.66 8.24 8.42
C ASN A 10 -29.03 8.56 7.81
N ASN A 11 -29.34 8.02 6.63
CA ASN A 11 -30.64 8.20 5.99
C ASN A 11 -31.77 7.49 6.74
N MET A 12 -31.48 6.33 7.36
CA MET A 12 -32.50 5.55 8.09
C MET A 12 -32.70 6.04 9.52
N TYR A 13 -31.63 6.42 10.20
CA TYR A 13 -31.64 6.69 11.66
C TYR A 13 -31.21 8.12 12.01
N GLY A 14 -31.01 9.00 11.00
CA GLY A 14 -30.52 10.36 11.20
C GLY A 14 -29.00 10.43 11.42
N GLU A 15 -28.45 11.64 11.29
CA GLU A 15 -26.99 11.89 11.35
C GLU A 15 -26.33 11.26 12.58
N THR A 16 -25.45 10.31 12.31
CA THR A 16 -24.72 9.52 13.33
C THR A 16 -23.25 9.35 12.97
N PHE A 17 -22.98 9.00 11.71
CA PHE A 17 -21.65 8.80 11.19
C PHE A 17 -21.20 10.00 10.36
N VAL A 18 -19.93 10.38 10.52
CA VAL A 18 -19.24 11.22 9.54
C VAL A 18 -19.02 10.39 8.29
N VAL A 19 -19.53 10.85 7.15
CA VAL A 19 -19.36 10.15 5.87
C VAL A 19 -17.94 10.32 5.40
N PRO A 20 -17.12 9.25 5.28
CA PRO A 20 -15.73 9.37 4.89
C PRO A 20 -15.59 9.74 3.42
N GLU A 21 -14.59 10.53 3.09
CA GLU A 21 -14.20 10.83 1.72
C GLU A 21 -13.14 9.85 1.21
N ALA A 22 -13.14 9.62 -0.11
CA ALA A 22 -12.12 8.79 -0.74
C ALA A 22 -10.83 9.59 -0.87
N TYR A 23 -9.72 9.04 -0.37
CA TYR A 23 -8.37 9.53 -0.64
C TYR A 23 -7.68 8.58 -1.61
N ILE A 24 -7.49 9.03 -2.85
CA ILE A 24 -6.84 8.25 -3.92
C ILE A 24 -5.64 9.05 -4.40
N PRO A 25 -4.39 8.62 -4.11
CA PRO A 25 -3.20 9.29 -4.61
C PRO A 25 -3.12 9.24 -6.14
N LYS A 26 -2.51 10.24 -6.75
CA LYS A 26 -2.36 10.32 -8.22
C LYS A 26 -1.36 9.30 -8.75
N ILE A 27 -0.31 8.99 -7.98
CA ILE A 27 0.75 8.04 -8.32
C ILE A 27 0.80 6.97 -7.23
N GLY A 28 1.09 5.73 -7.60
CA GLY A 28 1.23 4.61 -6.65
C GLY A 28 -0.09 4.12 -6.03
N ALA A 29 -1.25 4.65 -6.47
CA ALA A 29 -2.55 4.21 -5.98
C ALA A 29 -2.80 2.71 -6.22
N ARG A 30 -2.20 2.18 -7.28
CA ARG A 30 -2.30 0.77 -7.66
C ARG A 30 -0.98 0.31 -8.24
N ILE A 31 -0.28 -0.54 -7.50
CA ILE A 31 0.93 -1.24 -7.95
C ILE A 31 0.51 -2.58 -8.55
N MET A 32 1.07 -2.91 -9.70
CA MET A 32 0.74 -4.14 -10.43
C MET A 32 1.75 -5.26 -10.12
N SER A 33 1.35 -6.51 -10.38
CA SER A 33 2.21 -7.67 -10.21
C SER A 33 3.47 -7.55 -11.08
N LEU A 34 4.60 -8.03 -10.57
CA LEU A 34 5.86 -8.05 -11.33
C LEU A 34 5.86 -9.12 -12.44
N GLN A 35 4.99 -10.12 -12.34
CA GLN A 35 4.91 -11.24 -13.29
C GLN A 35 3.70 -11.12 -14.21
N GLU A 36 2.62 -10.51 -13.74
CA GLU A 36 1.39 -10.27 -14.47
C GLU A 36 1.00 -8.80 -14.36
N PRO A 37 1.66 -7.89 -15.11
CA PRO A 37 1.53 -6.44 -14.91
C PRO A 37 0.14 -5.87 -15.19
N GLU A 38 -0.78 -6.65 -15.73
CA GLU A 38 -2.21 -6.30 -15.86
C GLU A 38 -3.02 -6.61 -14.58
N SER A 39 -2.48 -7.47 -13.72
CA SER A 39 -3.08 -7.86 -12.44
C SER A 39 -2.51 -7.03 -11.29
N LYS A 40 -3.35 -6.65 -10.31
CA LYS A 40 -2.88 -5.94 -9.12
C LYS A 40 -1.94 -6.82 -8.30
N MET A 41 -0.81 -6.25 -7.84
CA MET A 41 0.10 -6.93 -6.91
C MET A 41 -0.67 -7.42 -5.66
N SER A 42 -0.50 -8.70 -5.34
CA SER A 42 -1.19 -9.34 -4.22
C SER A 42 -0.24 -10.21 -3.41
N LYS A 43 -0.26 -10.06 -2.08
CA LYS A 43 0.47 -10.95 -1.17
C LYS A 43 -0.03 -12.40 -1.19
N SER A 44 -1.20 -12.64 -1.78
CA SER A 44 -1.82 -13.97 -1.93
C SER A 44 -1.59 -14.57 -3.32
N ASP A 45 -0.75 -13.94 -4.15
CA ASP A 45 -0.35 -14.49 -5.44
C ASP A 45 0.38 -15.83 -5.22
N PRO A 46 -0.01 -16.92 -5.89
CA PRO A 46 0.71 -18.19 -5.82
C PRO A 46 2.15 -18.09 -6.34
N ASN A 47 2.44 -17.14 -7.23
CA ASN A 47 3.78 -16.87 -7.72
C ASN A 47 4.51 -15.85 -6.79
N PRO A 48 5.47 -16.30 -5.97
CA PRO A 48 6.18 -15.41 -5.03
C PRO A 48 7.04 -14.34 -5.72
N ASN A 49 7.29 -14.46 -7.03
CA ASN A 49 8.00 -13.44 -7.80
C ASN A 49 7.06 -12.29 -8.27
N GLY A 50 5.75 -12.45 -8.13
CA GLY A 50 4.76 -11.44 -8.53
C GLY A 50 4.67 -10.25 -7.58
N TYR A 51 5.21 -10.35 -6.37
CA TYR A 51 5.07 -9.30 -5.35
C TYR A 51 6.32 -9.11 -4.49
N ILE A 52 6.45 -7.91 -3.94
CA ILE A 52 7.47 -7.56 -2.93
C ILE A 52 6.79 -7.50 -1.56
N ARG A 53 7.37 -8.18 -0.57
CA ARG A 53 6.99 -8.02 0.84
C ARG A 53 7.81 -6.88 1.46
N ILE A 54 7.23 -6.19 2.41
CA ILE A 54 7.94 -5.12 3.15
C ILE A 54 9.20 -5.65 3.86
N LEU A 55 9.18 -6.92 4.27
CA LEU A 55 10.28 -7.59 4.97
C LEU A 55 11.15 -8.47 4.05
N ASP A 56 10.96 -8.41 2.72
CA ASP A 56 11.89 -9.12 1.82
C ASP A 56 13.30 -8.55 1.97
N GLU A 57 14.28 -9.45 2.02
CA GLU A 57 15.69 -9.03 2.06
C GLU A 57 16.13 -8.37 0.75
N PRO A 58 17.14 -7.48 0.77
CA PRO A 58 17.60 -6.75 -0.42
C PRO A 58 17.88 -7.64 -1.63
N ASP A 59 18.58 -8.75 -1.42
CA ASP A 59 18.92 -9.68 -2.50
C ASP A 59 17.69 -10.34 -3.12
N GLU A 60 16.66 -10.58 -2.31
CA GLU A 60 15.39 -11.12 -2.80
C GLU A 60 14.62 -10.10 -3.63
N ILE A 61 14.60 -8.84 -3.20
CA ILE A 61 14.01 -7.73 -3.97
C ILE A 61 14.69 -7.62 -5.32
N VAL A 62 16.04 -7.56 -5.34
CA VAL A 62 16.83 -7.49 -6.58
C VAL A 62 16.53 -8.69 -7.50
N ARG A 63 16.45 -9.90 -6.95
CA ARG A 63 16.15 -11.12 -7.71
C ARG A 63 14.76 -11.05 -8.34
N LYS A 64 13.74 -10.60 -7.60
CA LYS A 64 12.36 -10.46 -8.10
C LYS A 64 12.28 -9.41 -9.19
N LEU A 65 12.91 -8.26 -9.01
CA LEU A 65 12.92 -7.17 -10.01
C LEU A 65 13.63 -7.61 -11.30
N LYS A 66 14.76 -8.32 -11.22
CA LYS A 66 15.44 -8.87 -12.41
C LYS A 66 14.52 -9.78 -13.24
N ARG A 67 13.61 -10.50 -12.58
CA ARG A 67 12.63 -11.41 -13.22
C ARG A 67 11.31 -10.73 -13.60
N ALA A 68 11.11 -9.47 -13.23
CA ALA A 68 9.89 -8.75 -13.57
C ALA A 68 9.66 -8.73 -15.08
N VAL A 69 8.40 -8.93 -15.48
CA VAL A 69 8.00 -8.97 -16.90
C VAL A 69 8.09 -7.56 -17.49
N THR A 70 8.72 -7.47 -18.65
CA THR A 70 8.75 -6.29 -19.53
C THR A 70 8.49 -6.76 -20.95
N ASP A 71 8.15 -5.83 -21.87
CA ASP A 71 8.00 -6.14 -23.28
C ASP A 71 9.35 -6.37 -23.98
N SER A 72 9.32 -6.55 -25.31
CA SER A 72 10.50 -6.80 -26.17
C SER A 72 10.98 -5.55 -26.92
N GLU A 73 10.37 -4.38 -26.72
CA GLU A 73 10.69 -3.18 -27.52
C GLU A 73 12.03 -2.54 -27.11
N GLY A 74 12.45 -2.76 -25.85
CA GLY A 74 13.76 -2.29 -25.36
C GLY A 74 13.80 -0.81 -24.97
N GLU A 75 12.75 -0.05 -25.23
CA GLU A 75 12.66 1.38 -24.95
C GLU A 75 11.92 1.66 -23.63
N ILE A 76 12.38 2.63 -22.86
CA ILE A 76 11.76 3.03 -21.60
C ILE A 76 10.91 4.28 -21.85
N THR A 77 9.59 4.08 -21.88
CA THR A 77 8.61 5.15 -22.10
C THR A 77 7.53 5.15 -21.03
N GLY A 78 6.93 6.33 -20.78
CA GLY A 78 5.81 6.50 -19.84
C GLY A 78 4.45 6.07 -20.41
N ASN A 79 4.42 5.21 -21.46
CA ASN A 79 3.17 4.75 -22.06
C ASN A 79 2.47 3.71 -21.15
N PRO A 80 1.23 3.99 -20.65
CA PRO A 80 0.48 3.07 -19.79
C PRO A 80 0.13 1.73 -20.47
N GLU A 81 0.05 1.69 -21.81
CA GLU A 81 -0.22 0.45 -22.57
C GLU A 81 0.92 -0.57 -22.46
N ARG A 82 2.12 -0.10 -22.13
CA ARG A 82 3.28 -0.95 -21.86
C ARG A 82 3.35 -1.33 -20.38
N ALA A 83 2.35 -2.12 -19.95
CA ALA A 83 2.01 -2.39 -18.57
C ALA A 83 3.21 -2.73 -17.67
N GLY A 84 4.14 -3.61 -18.12
CA GLY A 84 5.31 -4.01 -17.34
C GLY A 84 6.29 -2.87 -17.09
N VAL A 85 6.65 -2.13 -18.13
CA VAL A 85 7.58 -0.98 -18.03
C VAL A 85 6.95 0.15 -17.23
N TYR A 86 5.68 0.47 -17.53
CA TYR A 86 4.93 1.50 -16.80
C TYR A 86 4.77 1.18 -15.31
N ASN A 87 4.55 -0.09 -14.95
CA ASN A 87 4.51 -0.52 -13.56
C ASN A 87 5.85 -0.28 -12.84
N LEU A 88 6.97 -0.65 -13.48
CA LEU A 88 8.30 -0.40 -12.91
C LEU A 88 8.60 1.09 -12.73
N LEU A 89 8.24 1.93 -13.70
CA LEU A 89 8.36 3.38 -13.58
C LEU A 89 7.46 3.93 -12.47
N SER A 90 6.23 3.41 -12.32
CA SER A 90 5.30 3.82 -11.26
C SER A 90 5.84 3.47 -9.87
N ILE A 91 6.45 2.29 -9.73
CA ILE A 91 7.11 1.88 -8.47
C ILE A 91 8.28 2.81 -8.17
N TYR A 92 9.15 3.08 -9.16
CA TYR A 92 10.27 3.99 -9.00
C TYR A 92 9.83 5.39 -8.58
N ALA A 93 8.88 5.96 -9.32
CA ALA A 93 8.32 7.29 -9.06
C ALA A 93 7.71 7.39 -7.64
N THR A 94 7.01 6.35 -7.20
CA THR A 94 6.44 6.28 -5.85
C THR A 94 7.54 6.22 -4.77
N CYS A 95 8.57 5.40 -4.96
CA CYS A 95 9.66 5.25 -3.99
C CYS A 95 10.54 6.51 -3.89
N THR A 96 10.72 7.22 -5.01
CA THR A 96 11.60 8.42 -5.08
C THR A 96 10.83 9.73 -4.99
N ASN A 97 9.50 9.67 -4.88
CA ASN A 97 8.60 10.84 -4.83
C ASN A 97 8.80 11.78 -6.03
N CYS A 98 8.95 11.23 -7.23
CA CYS A 98 9.04 11.99 -8.48
C CYS A 98 7.85 11.69 -9.40
N SER A 99 7.76 12.38 -10.54
CA SER A 99 6.76 12.09 -11.58
C SER A 99 7.19 10.88 -12.44
N ILE A 100 6.24 10.32 -13.21
CA ILE A 100 6.56 9.29 -14.22
C ILE A 100 7.51 9.86 -15.28
N ASP A 101 7.29 11.11 -15.70
CA ASP A 101 8.13 11.76 -16.71
C ASP A 101 9.57 11.94 -16.21
N ASP A 102 9.77 12.33 -14.95
CA ASP A 102 11.11 12.39 -14.34
C ASP A 102 11.77 11.02 -14.31
N ALA A 103 11.01 9.97 -13.99
CA ALA A 103 11.52 8.60 -14.02
C ALA A 103 11.93 8.17 -15.44
N VAL A 104 11.15 8.52 -16.46
CA VAL A 104 11.50 8.27 -17.88
C VAL A 104 12.80 8.99 -18.25
N VAL A 105 12.92 10.27 -17.90
CA VAL A 105 14.14 11.06 -18.14
C VAL A 105 15.36 10.43 -17.42
N ARG A 106 15.19 9.95 -16.20
CA ARG A 106 16.26 9.30 -15.41
C ARG A 106 16.83 8.06 -16.09
N PHE A 107 15.98 7.32 -16.81
CA PHE A 107 16.35 6.10 -17.51
C PHE A 107 16.46 6.26 -19.04
N ALA A 108 16.42 7.48 -19.56
CA ALA A 108 16.59 7.74 -20.98
C ALA A 108 17.91 7.15 -21.50
N GLY A 109 17.84 6.42 -22.61
CA GLY A 109 18.99 5.78 -23.26
C GLY A 109 19.54 4.56 -22.53
N LYS A 110 18.87 4.09 -21.45
CA LYS A 110 19.25 2.89 -20.70
C LYS A 110 18.38 1.70 -21.11
N GLY A 111 18.85 0.49 -20.79
CA GLY A 111 18.09 -0.75 -21.02
C GLY A 111 17.21 -1.16 -19.84
N TYR A 112 16.37 -2.17 -20.03
CA TYR A 112 15.51 -2.70 -18.96
C TYR A 112 16.28 -3.26 -17.76
N GLY A 113 17.52 -3.74 -17.97
CA GLY A 113 18.39 -4.17 -16.89
C GLY A 113 18.68 -3.03 -15.90
N ASP A 114 18.98 -1.84 -16.45
CA ASP A 114 19.27 -0.65 -15.64
C ASP A 114 18.01 -0.14 -14.94
N LEU A 115 16.85 -0.14 -15.65
CA LEU A 115 15.57 0.20 -15.05
C LEU A 115 15.27 -0.71 -13.85
N LYS A 116 15.33 -2.04 -14.05
CA LYS A 116 15.06 -3.04 -13.00
C LYS A 116 15.99 -2.89 -11.81
N SER A 117 17.27 -2.60 -12.05
CA SER A 117 18.26 -2.38 -11.00
C SER A 117 17.96 -1.09 -10.23
N GLY A 118 17.68 0.01 -10.91
CA GLY A 118 17.35 1.29 -10.27
C GLY A 118 16.04 1.22 -9.47
N VAL A 119 15.03 0.49 -9.96
CA VAL A 119 13.80 0.24 -9.21
C VAL A 119 14.07 -0.58 -7.95
N ALA A 120 14.92 -1.62 -8.06
CA ALA A 120 15.29 -2.44 -6.91
C ALA A 120 16.03 -1.61 -5.83
N GLU A 121 16.97 -0.77 -6.22
CA GLU A 121 17.67 0.14 -5.31
C GLU A 121 16.69 1.09 -4.61
N ALA A 122 15.77 1.71 -5.35
CA ALA A 122 14.80 2.62 -4.80
C ALA A 122 13.87 1.93 -3.78
N ILE A 123 13.42 0.69 -4.06
CA ILE A 123 12.63 -0.11 -3.12
C ILE A 123 13.45 -0.45 -1.87
N VAL A 124 14.69 -0.93 -2.03
CA VAL A 124 15.56 -1.31 -0.91
C VAL A 124 15.78 -0.13 0.03
N GLU A 125 16.10 1.05 -0.50
CA GLU A 125 16.30 2.24 0.33
C GLU A 125 15.00 2.72 1.00
N THR A 126 13.87 2.66 0.30
CA THR A 126 12.55 3.01 0.87
C THR A 126 12.15 2.07 2.01
N LEU A 127 12.42 0.78 1.89
CA LEU A 127 12.03 -0.22 2.89
C LEU A 127 13.05 -0.37 4.03
N LYS A 128 14.29 0.08 3.85
CA LYS A 128 15.37 -0.03 4.85
C LYS A 128 15.00 0.55 6.23
N PRO A 129 14.51 1.80 6.36
CA PRO A 129 14.13 2.33 7.66
C PRO A 129 12.97 1.55 8.30
N ILE A 130 12.03 1.07 7.48
CA ILE A 130 10.88 0.28 7.97
C ILE A 130 11.38 -1.05 8.54
N ARG A 131 12.27 -1.76 7.84
CA ARG A 131 12.84 -3.03 8.31
C ARG A 131 13.68 -2.86 9.57
N THR A 132 14.49 -1.80 9.61
CA THR A 132 15.30 -1.49 10.79
C THR A 132 14.42 -1.26 12.02
N GLU A 133 13.38 -0.44 11.88
CA GLU A 133 12.46 -0.16 12.97
C GLU A 133 11.63 -1.39 13.37
N TYR A 134 11.20 -2.18 12.39
CA TYR A 134 10.52 -3.45 12.64
C TYR A 134 11.38 -4.38 13.51
N ALA A 135 12.66 -4.57 13.14
CA ALA A 135 13.57 -5.43 13.90
C ALA A 135 13.78 -4.90 15.33
N ARG A 136 13.94 -3.59 15.48
CA ARG A 136 14.06 -2.92 16.79
C ARG A 136 12.83 -3.16 17.67
N LEU A 137 11.64 -2.92 17.13
CA LEU A 137 10.38 -3.08 17.85
C LEU A 137 10.08 -4.54 18.18
N LEU A 138 10.39 -5.47 17.28
CA LEU A 138 10.14 -6.89 17.51
C LEU A 138 10.99 -7.45 18.66
N ALA A 139 12.16 -6.87 18.90
CA ALA A 139 13.02 -7.23 20.03
C ALA A 139 12.47 -6.75 21.39
N ASP A 140 11.61 -5.71 21.39
CA ASP A 140 11.01 -5.14 22.61
C ASP A 140 9.52 -5.50 22.74
N LYS A 141 9.27 -6.73 23.21
CA LYS A 141 7.90 -7.23 23.36
C LYS A 141 7.09 -6.46 24.41
N ALA A 142 7.75 -5.91 25.45
CA ALA A 142 7.09 -5.14 26.49
C ALA A 142 6.55 -3.84 25.91
N TYR A 143 7.36 -3.12 25.15
CA TYR A 143 6.94 -1.91 24.46
C TYR A 143 5.79 -2.17 23.47
N LEU A 144 5.88 -3.25 22.70
CA LEU A 144 4.80 -3.62 21.75
C LEU A 144 3.49 -3.88 22.49
N THR A 145 3.52 -4.65 23.59
CA THR A 145 2.33 -4.97 24.38
C THR A 145 1.69 -3.70 24.95
N GLU A 146 2.49 -2.81 25.52
CA GLU A 146 2.00 -1.55 26.08
C GLU A 146 1.44 -0.62 24.99
N THR A 147 2.12 -0.50 23.85
CA THR A 147 1.66 0.29 22.71
C THR A 147 0.32 -0.23 22.18
N MET A 148 0.17 -1.55 22.03
CA MET A 148 -1.08 -2.18 21.60
C MET A 148 -2.21 -1.92 22.60
N LYS A 149 -1.94 -2.01 23.91
CA LYS A 149 -2.91 -1.75 24.97
C LYS A 149 -3.40 -0.30 24.93
N LEU A 150 -2.47 0.66 24.92
CA LEU A 150 -2.81 2.09 24.83
C LEU A 150 -3.57 2.43 23.54
N GLY A 151 -3.17 1.82 22.42
CA GLY A 151 -3.86 1.98 21.15
C GLY A 151 -5.29 1.44 21.19
N ALA A 152 -5.48 0.26 21.77
CA ALA A 152 -6.80 -0.35 21.95
C ALA A 152 -7.70 0.49 22.86
N GLU A 153 -7.20 0.99 23.98
CA GLU A 153 -7.94 1.87 24.89
C GLU A 153 -8.41 3.15 24.20
N ARG A 154 -7.53 3.81 23.43
CA ARG A 154 -7.86 5.03 22.66
C ARG A 154 -8.93 4.76 21.61
N ALA A 155 -8.74 3.70 20.81
CA ALA A 155 -9.70 3.30 19.78
C ALA A 155 -11.07 2.94 20.39
N GLN A 156 -11.06 2.19 21.49
CA GLN A 156 -12.28 1.81 22.21
C GLN A 156 -13.03 3.02 22.78
N ALA A 157 -12.31 3.99 23.38
CA ALA A 157 -12.92 5.20 23.91
C ALA A 157 -13.64 6.03 22.83
N THR A 158 -13.07 6.08 21.61
CA THR A 158 -13.69 6.74 20.45
C THR A 158 -14.86 5.94 19.91
N ALA A 159 -14.66 4.64 19.67
CA ALA A 159 -15.67 3.76 19.08
C ALA A 159 -16.92 3.62 19.97
N ARG A 160 -16.75 3.46 21.29
CA ARG A 160 -17.87 3.33 22.24
C ARG A 160 -18.86 4.50 22.16
N LYS A 161 -18.38 5.73 22.00
CA LYS A 161 -19.26 6.91 21.86
C LYS A 161 -20.19 6.81 20.66
N THR A 162 -19.65 6.36 19.52
CA THR A 162 -20.41 6.20 18.28
C THR A 162 -21.32 4.97 18.35
N VAL A 163 -20.81 3.84 18.86
CA VAL A 163 -21.56 2.60 19.02
C VAL A 163 -22.80 2.81 19.92
N ARG A 164 -22.66 3.50 21.04
CA ARG A 164 -23.79 3.85 21.92
C ARG A 164 -24.87 4.64 21.18
N LYS A 165 -24.48 5.64 20.37
CA LYS A 165 -25.45 6.40 19.56
C LYS A 165 -26.17 5.51 18.56
N VAL A 166 -25.42 4.59 17.91
CA VAL A 166 -25.98 3.62 16.95
C VAL A 166 -27.02 2.73 17.63
N TYR A 167 -26.67 2.10 18.76
CA TYR A 167 -27.58 1.22 19.49
C TYR A 167 -28.84 1.94 19.95
N HIS A 168 -28.69 3.13 20.55
CA HIS A 168 -29.81 3.95 20.96
C HIS A 168 -30.76 4.28 19.80
N LYS A 169 -30.22 4.71 18.66
CA LYS A 169 -31.02 5.04 17.47
C LYS A 169 -31.72 3.83 16.84
N MET A 170 -31.15 2.64 17.00
CA MET A 170 -31.74 1.38 16.54
C MET A 170 -32.73 0.78 17.55
N GLY A 171 -32.89 1.41 18.72
CA GLY A 171 -33.80 0.91 19.77
C GLY A 171 -33.22 -0.20 20.66
N PHE A 172 -31.88 -0.37 20.67
CA PHE A 172 -31.20 -1.31 21.57
C PHE A 172 -30.75 -0.59 22.84
N ASP A 173 -31.69 -0.32 23.76
CA ASP A 173 -31.43 0.51 24.96
C ASP A 173 -30.60 -0.17 26.05
N SER A 174 -30.38 -1.49 25.99
CA SER A 174 -29.74 -2.26 27.07
C SER A 174 -28.25 -2.59 26.83
N PHE A 175 -27.59 -1.99 25.85
CA PHE A 175 -26.18 -2.28 25.59
C PHE A 175 -25.27 -1.50 26.55
N GLN A 176 -24.93 -2.13 27.68
CA GLN A 176 -23.84 -1.73 28.56
C GLN A 176 -22.54 -2.35 28.00
N ALA A 177 -21.75 -1.55 27.26
CA ALA A 177 -20.43 -1.93 26.77
C ALA A 177 -19.33 -1.36 27.68
#